data_0432c8dc0f05cb6c23f975184cdd6097
#
_entry.id   0432c8dc0f05cb6c23f975184cdd6097
#
_cell.length_a   1.000
_cell.length_b   1.000
_cell.length_c   1.000
_cell.angle_alpha   90.00
_cell.angle_beta   90.00
_cell.angle_gamma   90.00
#
_symmetry.space_group_name_H-M   'P 1'
#
loop_
_entity.id
_entity.type
_entity.pdbx_description
1 polymer ?
#
loop_
_entity_poly.entity_id
_entity_poly.type
_entity_poly.pdbx_seq_one_letter_code
_entity_poly.pdbx_strand_id
1 'polypeptide(L)'
;MRILIAAVAIIGLLASNAVFAESNAGTRFLNGCKVALRFFETKHMAANDNQVDMGYCVGVVAGVRETLQYLTGGAVNKFPGICLPENYVDQMGVQAIVKYSESHPDFSTKRPTLIALLALKAEYLCK
;
A
#
# COMPACT_ATOMS: atom_id res chain seq x y z
N MET A 1 45.14 -8.97 6.87
CA MET A 1 44.67 -8.80 5.49
C MET A 1 43.53 -9.77 5.11
N ARG A 2 43.61 -11.07 5.44
CA ARG A 2 42.55 -12.06 5.11
C ARG A 2 41.20 -11.82 5.80
N ILE A 3 41.16 -11.28 7.01
CA ILE A 3 39.93 -11.01 7.79
C ILE A 3 39.18 -9.78 7.24
N LEU A 4 39.88 -8.78 6.75
CA LEU A 4 39.26 -7.57 6.18
C LEU A 4 38.52 -7.83 4.87
N ILE A 5 39.02 -8.76 4.04
CA ILE A 5 38.40 -9.13 2.77
C ILE A 5 37.08 -9.87 3.00
N ALA A 6 37.01 -10.74 4.04
CA ALA A 6 35.77 -11.45 4.40
C ALA A 6 34.67 -10.50 4.92
N ALA A 7 35.05 -9.48 5.70
CA ALA A 7 34.10 -8.50 6.22
C ALA A 7 33.44 -7.64 5.13
N VAL A 8 34.22 -7.24 4.12
CA VAL A 8 33.71 -6.43 2.98
C VAL A 8 32.73 -7.25 2.11
N ALA A 9 33.00 -8.54 1.90
CA ALA A 9 32.12 -9.41 1.12
C ALA A 9 30.76 -9.64 1.81
N ILE A 10 30.74 -9.73 3.15
CA ILE A 10 29.48 -9.93 3.92
C ILE A 10 28.62 -8.67 3.88
N ILE A 11 29.21 -7.48 3.96
CA ILE A 11 28.48 -6.20 3.88
C ILE A 11 27.86 -6.01 2.49
N GLY A 12 28.58 -6.40 1.43
CA GLY A 12 28.07 -6.32 0.04
C GLY A 12 26.88 -7.24 -0.21
N LEU A 13 26.84 -8.44 0.39
CA LEU A 13 25.74 -9.40 0.25
C LEU A 13 24.45 -8.96 1.01
N LEU A 14 24.59 -8.27 2.13
CA LEU A 14 23.44 -7.74 2.88
C LEU A 14 22.79 -6.52 2.18
N ALA A 15 23.56 -5.70 1.51
CA ALA A 15 23.05 -4.54 0.78
C ALA A 15 22.24 -4.94 -0.48
N SER A 16 22.61 -6.05 -1.14
CA SER A 16 21.91 -6.50 -2.35
C SER A 16 20.50 -7.01 -2.10
N ASN A 17 20.24 -7.58 -0.93
CA ASN A 17 18.90 -8.12 -0.59
C ASN A 17 17.85 -7.03 -0.28
N ALA A 18 18.29 -5.86 0.20
CA ALA A 18 17.38 -4.75 0.51
C ALA A 18 16.75 -4.12 -0.75
N VAL A 19 17.48 -4.10 -1.86
CA VAL A 19 16.99 -3.52 -3.13
C VAL A 19 15.92 -4.40 -3.79
N PHE A 20 16.06 -5.73 -3.71
CA PHE A 20 15.06 -6.66 -4.26
C PHE A 20 13.75 -6.69 -3.45
N ALA A 21 13.81 -6.50 -2.13
CA ALA A 21 12.61 -6.45 -1.29
C ALA A 21 11.74 -5.22 -1.58
N GLU A 22 12.35 -4.09 -1.90
CA GLU A 22 11.64 -2.84 -2.17
C GLU A 22 10.97 -2.84 -3.57
N SER A 23 11.58 -3.45 -4.58
CA SER A 23 11.05 -3.47 -5.95
C SER A 23 9.75 -4.27 -6.11
N ASN A 24 9.49 -5.25 -5.21
CA ASN A 24 8.30 -6.10 -5.26
C ASN A 24 7.19 -5.69 -4.28
N ALA A 25 7.45 -4.74 -3.38
CA ALA A 25 6.49 -4.36 -2.34
C ALA A 25 5.20 -3.76 -2.92
N GLY A 26 5.31 -2.91 -3.93
CA GLY A 26 4.17 -2.32 -4.61
C GLY A 26 3.32 -3.36 -5.34
N THR A 27 3.95 -4.29 -6.07
CA THR A 27 3.25 -5.38 -6.78
C THR A 27 2.50 -6.29 -5.81
N ARG A 28 3.15 -6.71 -4.71
CA ARG A 28 2.51 -7.51 -3.66
C ARG A 28 1.33 -6.79 -3.03
N PHE A 29 1.52 -5.52 -2.72
CA PHE A 29 0.47 -4.66 -2.19
C PHE A 29 -0.73 -4.59 -3.12
N LEU A 30 -0.54 -4.29 -4.41
CA LEU A 30 -1.62 -4.20 -5.39
C LEU A 30 -2.33 -5.54 -5.59
N ASN A 31 -1.59 -6.65 -5.63
CA ASN A 31 -2.19 -7.99 -5.70
C ASN A 31 -3.04 -8.28 -4.45
N GLY A 32 -2.54 -7.96 -3.26
CA GLY A 32 -3.29 -8.07 -2.02
C GLY A 32 -4.55 -7.22 -2.01
N CYS A 33 -4.50 -6.00 -2.56
CA CYS A 33 -5.67 -5.14 -2.68
C CYS A 33 -6.74 -5.70 -3.63
N LYS A 34 -6.35 -6.33 -4.74
CA LYS A 34 -7.31 -7.03 -5.64
C LYS A 34 -7.99 -8.20 -4.94
N VAL A 35 -7.25 -8.98 -4.15
CA VAL A 35 -7.82 -10.07 -3.34
C VAL A 35 -8.76 -9.50 -2.28
N ALA A 36 -8.36 -8.44 -1.58
CA ALA A 36 -9.17 -7.78 -0.57
C ALA A 36 -10.49 -7.25 -1.16
N LEU A 37 -10.44 -6.57 -2.30
CA LEU A 37 -11.63 -6.04 -2.97
C LEU A 37 -12.61 -7.17 -3.31
N ARG A 38 -12.14 -8.24 -3.95
CA ARG A 38 -12.98 -9.40 -4.28
C ARG A 38 -13.57 -10.03 -3.01
N PHE A 39 -12.79 -10.17 -1.94
CA PHE A 39 -13.29 -10.70 -0.67
C PHE A 39 -14.37 -9.80 -0.06
N PHE A 40 -14.22 -8.49 -0.09
CA PHE A 40 -15.24 -7.56 0.39
C PHE A 40 -16.55 -7.67 -0.39
N GLU A 41 -16.47 -7.90 -1.69
CA GLU A 41 -17.63 -8.03 -2.58
C GLU A 41 -18.31 -9.39 -2.47
N THR A 42 -17.54 -10.47 -2.45
CA THR A 42 -18.07 -11.85 -2.58
C THR A 42 -18.13 -12.63 -1.27
N LYS A 43 -17.38 -12.20 -0.24
CA LYS A 43 -17.16 -12.92 1.04
C LYS A 43 -16.48 -14.29 0.85
N HIS A 44 -15.86 -14.53 -0.30
CA HIS A 44 -15.16 -15.77 -0.62
C HIS A 44 -13.69 -15.53 -0.97
N MET A 45 -12.85 -16.48 -0.52
CA MET A 45 -11.43 -16.57 -0.88
C MET A 45 -11.25 -17.67 -1.92
N ALA A 46 -10.50 -17.41 -2.97
CA ALA A 46 -10.06 -18.47 -3.88
C ALA A 46 -8.91 -19.27 -3.24
N ALA A 47 -8.72 -20.52 -3.67
CA ALA A 47 -7.72 -21.43 -3.10
C ALA A 47 -6.27 -20.92 -3.25
N ASN A 48 -6.00 -20.09 -4.26
CA ASN A 48 -4.70 -19.50 -4.54
C ASN A 48 -4.55 -18.06 -4.03
N ASP A 49 -5.54 -17.53 -3.30
CA ASP A 49 -5.46 -16.19 -2.73
C ASP A 49 -4.44 -16.13 -1.58
N ASN A 50 -3.61 -15.10 -1.59
CA ASN A 50 -2.66 -14.85 -0.53
C ASN A 50 -3.29 -13.99 0.57
N GLN A 51 -3.67 -14.62 1.68
CA GLN A 51 -4.27 -13.94 2.82
C GLN A 51 -3.32 -12.93 3.50
N VAL A 52 -2.02 -13.20 3.48
CA VAL A 52 -1.01 -12.30 4.04
C VAL A 52 -0.94 -11.00 3.23
N ASP A 53 -0.90 -11.12 1.90
CA ASP A 53 -0.87 -9.95 1.02
C ASP A 53 -2.20 -9.17 1.08
N MET A 54 -3.33 -9.87 1.23
CA MET A 54 -4.63 -9.24 1.50
C MET A 54 -4.61 -8.43 2.80
N GLY A 55 -4.18 -9.05 3.90
CA GLY A 55 -4.05 -8.38 5.21
C GLY A 55 -3.07 -7.21 5.17
N TYR A 56 -1.98 -7.34 4.41
CA TYR A 56 -1.03 -6.26 4.17
C TYR A 56 -1.68 -5.05 3.47
N CYS A 57 -2.47 -5.28 2.42
CA CYS A 57 -3.21 -4.21 1.76
C CYS A 57 -4.15 -3.49 2.74
N VAL A 58 -5.01 -4.23 3.43
CA VAL A 58 -5.97 -3.65 4.38
C VAL A 58 -5.26 -2.90 5.51
N GLY A 59 -4.16 -3.44 6.03
CA GLY A 59 -3.36 -2.80 7.08
C GLY A 59 -2.73 -1.48 6.63
N VAL A 60 -2.20 -1.41 5.40
CA VAL A 60 -1.65 -0.15 4.84
C VAL A 60 -2.77 0.88 4.66
N VAL A 61 -3.93 0.49 4.13
CA VAL A 61 -5.08 1.38 3.95
C VAL A 61 -5.56 1.94 5.29
N ALA A 62 -5.73 1.07 6.29
CA ALA A 62 -6.13 1.47 7.64
C ALA A 62 -5.10 2.42 8.28
N GLY A 63 -3.81 2.10 8.18
CA GLY A 63 -2.73 2.92 8.71
C GLY A 63 -2.65 4.31 8.06
N VAL A 64 -2.83 4.38 6.74
CA VAL A 64 -2.90 5.67 6.03
C VAL A 64 -4.11 6.48 6.49
N ARG A 65 -5.29 5.88 6.58
CA ARG A 65 -6.49 6.55 7.11
C ARG A 65 -6.27 7.10 8.52
N GLU A 66 -5.78 6.27 9.44
CA GLU A 66 -5.53 6.68 10.82
C GLU A 66 -4.51 7.80 10.91
N THR A 67 -3.44 7.75 10.10
CA THR A 67 -2.44 8.81 10.01
C THR A 67 -3.06 10.12 9.53
N LEU A 68 -3.89 10.07 8.48
CA LEU A 68 -4.61 11.24 7.98
C LEU A 68 -5.52 11.84 9.06
N GLN A 69 -6.27 11.01 9.78
CA GLN A 69 -7.15 11.44 10.87
C GLN A 69 -6.36 12.08 12.02
N TYR A 70 -5.23 11.49 12.39
CA TYR A 70 -4.36 12.03 13.45
C TYR A 70 -3.78 13.39 13.07
N LEU A 71 -3.23 13.53 11.87
CA LEU A 71 -2.63 14.78 11.39
C LEU A 71 -3.64 15.92 11.22
N THR A 72 -4.91 15.58 11.08
CA THR A 72 -5.99 16.56 10.91
C THR A 72 -6.75 16.86 12.20
N GLY A 73 -6.29 16.32 13.34
CA GLY A 73 -6.95 16.49 14.63
C GLY A 73 -8.37 15.89 14.68
N GLY A 74 -8.58 14.80 13.95
CA GLY A 74 -9.88 14.13 13.83
C GLY A 74 -10.83 14.75 12.79
N ALA A 75 -10.48 15.91 12.25
CA ALA A 75 -11.23 16.51 11.14
C ALA A 75 -10.75 15.86 9.83
N VAL A 76 -11.49 14.88 9.32
CA VAL A 76 -11.17 14.07 8.12
C VAL A 76 -10.92 14.91 6.85
N ASN A 77 -11.15 16.21 6.93
CA ASN A 77 -11.27 17.12 5.79
C ASN A 77 -10.10 18.08 5.59
N LYS A 78 -8.91 17.85 6.19
CA LYS A 78 -7.85 18.89 6.15
C LYS A 78 -6.44 18.42 5.80
N PHE A 79 -6.21 17.17 5.42
CA PHE A 79 -4.92 16.82 4.83
C PHE A 79 -4.84 17.43 3.42
N PRO A 80 -3.69 18.00 2.99
CA PRO A 80 -3.63 18.75 1.73
C PRO A 80 -4.16 17.95 0.54
N GLY A 81 -5.37 18.27 0.10
CA GLY A 81 -6.01 17.72 -1.08
C GLY A 81 -6.73 16.39 -0.91
N ILE A 82 -6.87 15.82 0.29
CA ILE A 82 -7.66 14.59 0.53
C ILE A 82 -8.81 14.90 1.48
N CYS A 83 -10.05 14.73 1.02
CA CYS A 83 -11.28 14.92 1.77
C CYS A 83 -12.08 13.61 1.80
N LEU A 84 -11.77 12.75 2.78
CA LEU A 84 -12.50 11.50 2.96
C LEU A 84 -13.94 11.80 3.41
N PRO A 85 -14.96 11.09 2.90
CA PRO A 85 -16.34 11.27 3.33
C PRO A 85 -16.54 10.80 4.79
N GLU A 86 -17.57 11.29 5.46
CA GLU A 86 -17.87 10.93 6.85
C GLU A 86 -18.14 9.43 7.04
N ASN A 87 -18.72 8.79 6.03
CA ASN A 87 -19.00 7.35 6.02
C ASN A 87 -17.87 6.50 5.42
N TYR A 88 -16.65 7.05 5.35
CA TYR A 88 -15.50 6.31 4.80
C TYR A 88 -15.21 5.04 5.60
N VAL A 89 -15.04 3.94 4.87
CA VAL A 89 -14.56 2.64 5.38
C VAL A 89 -13.37 2.16 4.55
N ASP A 90 -12.54 1.30 5.13
CA ASP A 90 -11.31 0.84 4.48
C ASP A 90 -11.55 0.12 3.14
N GLN A 91 -12.70 -0.52 2.95
CA GLN A 91 -13.11 -1.08 1.67
C GLN A 91 -13.13 -0.02 0.56
N MET A 92 -13.57 1.20 0.85
CA MET A 92 -13.58 2.30 -0.12
C MET A 92 -12.15 2.71 -0.53
N GLY A 93 -11.21 2.67 0.41
CA GLY A 93 -9.79 2.90 0.13
C GLY A 93 -9.18 1.81 -0.73
N VAL A 94 -9.48 0.55 -0.45
CA VAL A 94 -9.05 -0.60 -1.28
C VAL A 94 -9.60 -0.47 -2.70
N GLN A 95 -10.86 -0.10 -2.86
CA GLN A 95 -11.49 0.12 -4.15
C GLN A 95 -10.82 1.26 -4.93
N ALA A 96 -10.53 2.38 -4.27
CA ALA A 96 -9.81 3.51 -4.87
C ALA A 96 -8.42 3.10 -5.39
N ILE A 97 -7.68 2.29 -4.61
CA ILE A 97 -6.35 1.79 -4.98
C ILE A 97 -6.42 0.89 -6.21
N VAL A 98 -7.34 -0.08 -6.24
CA VAL A 98 -7.48 -0.99 -7.38
C VAL A 98 -7.84 -0.21 -8.63
N LYS A 99 -8.87 0.64 -8.57
CA LYS A 99 -9.29 1.51 -9.68
C LYS A 99 -8.15 2.39 -10.21
N TYR A 100 -7.39 3.02 -9.31
CA TYR A 100 -6.28 3.90 -9.67
C TYR A 100 -5.13 3.13 -10.34
N SER A 101 -4.83 1.92 -9.87
CA SER A 101 -3.76 1.09 -10.42
C SER A 101 -4.04 0.61 -11.85
N GLU A 102 -5.30 0.46 -12.23
CA GLU A 102 -5.70 0.05 -13.59
C GLU A 102 -5.34 1.10 -14.64
N SER A 103 -5.42 2.38 -14.27
CA SER A 103 -5.06 3.49 -15.14
C SER A 103 -3.59 3.96 -15.00
N HIS A 104 -2.86 3.40 -14.03
CA HIS A 104 -1.46 3.77 -13.72
C HIS A 104 -0.60 2.52 -13.50
N PRO A 105 -0.26 1.76 -14.55
CA PRO A 105 0.46 0.48 -14.42
C PRO A 105 1.87 0.60 -13.83
N ASP A 106 2.50 1.76 -13.93
CA ASP A 106 3.82 2.07 -13.34
C ASP A 106 3.79 2.16 -11.80
N PHE A 107 2.59 2.21 -11.19
CA PHE A 107 2.43 2.28 -9.74
C PHE A 107 2.90 1.02 -9.00
N SER A 108 2.95 -0.13 -9.69
CA SER A 108 3.48 -1.37 -9.11
C SER A 108 4.93 -1.25 -8.61
N THR A 109 5.68 -0.26 -9.08
CA THR A 109 7.07 0.02 -8.66
C THR A 109 7.16 0.97 -7.47
N LYS A 110 6.07 1.57 -7.03
CA LYS A 110 6.04 2.56 -5.95
C LYS A 110 5.86 1.89 -4.58
N ARG A 111 6.18 2.64 -3.53
CA ARG A 111 5.94 2.20 -2.14
C ARG A 111 4.44 2.12 -1.86
N PRO A 112 3.97 1.10 -1.12
CA PRO A 112 2.54 0.90 -0.83
C PRO A 112 1.83 2.11 -0.23
N THR A 113 2.44 2.79 0.74
CA THR A 113 1.87 4.00 1.36
C THR A 113 1.70 5.14 0.36
N LEU A 114 2.65 5.30 -0.57
CA LEU A 114 2.55 6.31 -1.63
C LEU A 114 1.44 5.96 -2.62
N ILE A 115 1.30 4.68 -2.99
CA ILE A 115 0.21 4.19 -3.84
C ILE A 115 -1.13 4.52 -3.19
N ALA A 116 -1.30 4.20 -1.90
CA ALA A 116 -2.52 4.46 -1.16
C ALA A 116 -2.84 5.96 -1.09
N LEU A 117 -1.86 6.81 -0.76
CA LEU A 117 -2.05 8.26 -0.70
C LEU A 117 -2.46 8.87 -2.04
N LEU A 118 -1.82 8.47 -3.14
CA LEU A 118 -2.11 9.00 -4.47
C LEU A 118 -3.48 8.52 -4.98
N ALA A 119 -3.85 7.27 -4.72
CA ALA A 119 -5.16 6.75 -5.04
C ALA A 119 -6.27 7.46 -4.26
N LEU A 120 -6.09 7.64 -2.95
CA LEU A 120 -7.05 8.38 -2.12
C LEU A 120 -7.16 9.84 -2.54
N LYS A 121 -6.05 10.49 -2.90
CA LYS A 121 -6.06 11.86 -3.40
C LYS A 121 -6.82 11.99 -4.72
N ALA A 122 -6.66 11.03 -5.63
CA ALA A 122 -7.35 11.04 -6.91
C ALA A 122 -8.86 10.83 -6.75
N GLU A 123 -9.29 9.93 -5.85
CA GLU A 123 -10.70 9.61 -5.65
C GLU A 123 -11.42 10.62 -4.75
N TYR A 124 -10.74 11.15 -3.73
CA TYR A 124 -11.31 12.03 -2.70
C TYR A 124 -10.65 13.41 -2.68
N LEU A 125 -10.41 13.97 -3.86
CA LEU A 125 -9.86 15.33 -3.97
C LEU A 125 -10.79 16.36 -3.35
N CYS A 126 -10.26 17.19 -2.44
CA CYS A 126 -11.00 18.33 -1.90
C CYS A 126 -11.40 19.29 -3.02
N LYS A 127 -12.66 19.74 -3.00
CA LYS A 127 -13.20 20.75 -3.94
C LYS A 127 -12.92 22.15 -3.43
#